data_e352037f5c5a6bfb65da4908c4995472
#
_entry.id   e352037f5c5a6bfb65da4908c4995472
#
_cell.length_a   1.000
_cell.length_b   1.000
_cell.length_c   1.000
_cell.angle_alpha   90.00
_cell.angle_beta   90.00
_cell.angle_gamma   90.00
#
_symmetry.space_group_name_H-M   'P 1'
#
loop_
_entity.id
_entity.type
_entity.pdbx_description
1 polymer ?
#
loop_
_entity_poly.entity_id
_entity_poly.type
_entity_poly.pdbx_seq_one_letter_code
_entity_poly.pdbx_strand_id
1 'polypeptide(L)'
;MAQPEIPPIEQILTGLGETHCASLDLGGMYTRNPTAHKWKAPYRSWELRESVYWRTHDLLTQSYALHQMGHGLGARILLRSAFETLAMLIYLNQRIGKVLAGTLDYHAFSTNTEQLVLGSRDGSTPVTAVNILTVLDNCDKRYKGIQKLYDRLSESAHPNYEGMSAGYTTIDRQADVVHFSNRWMEGCGAAHVDLMMECVGIFHDEYNDVWPELFEKLEKWIEANDEMLEATKAAPVATA
;
A
#
# COMPACT_ATOMS: atom_id res chain seq x y z
N MET A 1 5.47 -25.98 22.94
CA MET A 1 6.16 -25.59 21.71
C MET A 1 6.62 -24.15 21.91
N ALA A 2 7.91 -23.86 21.72
CA ALA A 2 8.38 -22.47 21.72
C ALA A 2 7.72 -21.73 20.56
N GLN A 3 7.20 -20.53 20.79
CA GLN A 3 6.77 -19.68 19.69
C GLN A 3 7.97 -19.39 18.80
N PRO A 4 7.83 -19.43 17.46
CA PRO A 4 8.92 -19.04 16.57
C PRO A 4 9.33 -17.61 16.90
N GLU A 5 10.63 -17.40 17.12
CA GLU A 5 11.19 -16.09 17.38
C GLU A 5 11.03 -15.22 16.11
N ILE A 6 10.36 -14.06 16.25
CA ILE A 6 10.17 -13.14 15.13
C ILE A 6 11.53 -12.54 14.79
N PRO A 7 12.02 -12.65 13.55
CA PRO A 7 13.32 -12.10 13.17
C PRO A 7 13.34 -10.57 13.30
N PRO A 8 14.49 -9.96 13.57
CA PRO A 8 14.61 -8.50 13.64
C PRO A 8 14.29 -7.87 12.29
N ILE A 9 13.77 -6.64 12.31
CA ILE A 9 13.33 -5.90 11.10
C ILE A 9 14.40 -5.84 10.02
N GLU A 10 15.67 -5.70 10.38
CA GLU A 10 16.79 -5.65 9.44
C GLU A 10 16.90 -6.94 8.60
N GLN A 11 16.76 -8.10 9.25
CA GLN A 11 16.78 -9.38 8.55
C GLN A 11 15.57 -9.53 7.63
N ILE A 12 14.40 -9.06 8.06
CA ILE A 12 13.19 -9.07 7.24
C ILE A 12 13.37 -8.20 5.99
N LEU A 13 13.88 -6.97 6.16
CA LEU A 13 14.10 -6.07 5.04
C LEU A 13 15.14 -6.63 4.06
N THR A 14 16.20 -7.28 4.55
CA THR A 14 17.17 -7.97 3.70
C THR A 14 16.51 -9.07 2.88
N GLY A 15 15.73 -9.94 3.52
CA GLY A 15 14.99 -11.00 2.85
C GLY A 15 13.98 -10.50 1.81
N LEU A 16 13.29 -9.40 2.10
CA LEU A 16 12.42 -8.75 1.12
C LEU A 16 13.23 -8.26 -0.10
N GLY A 17 14.42 -7.70 0.10
CA GLY A 17 15.29 -7.25 -0.98
C GLY A 17 15.75 -8.37 -1.92
N GLU A 18 15.90 -9.59 -1.41
CA GLU A 18 16.34 -10.76 -2.17
C GLU A 18 15.24 -11.42 -3.01
N THR A 19 13.97 -11.12 -2.72
CA THR A 19 12.80 -11.81 -3.30
C THR A 19 11.97 -10.94 -4.25
N HIS A 20 12.49 -9.79 -4.67
CA HIS A 20 11.81 -8.92 -5.63
C HIS A 20 11.53 -9.63 -6.96
N CYS A 21 10.29 -9.50 -7.46
CA CYS A 21 9.97 -9.85 -8.84
C CYS A 21 10.63 -8.84 -9.79
N ALA A 22 11.56 -9.29 -10.62
CA ALA A 22 12.30 -8.43 -11.54
C ALA A 22 11.53 -8.17 -12.85
N SER A 23 10.61 -9.05 -13.24
CA SER A 23 9.86 -8.94 -14.50
C SER A 23 8.56 -9.75 -14.45
N LEU A 24 7.54 -9.27 -15.18
CA LEU A 24 6.31 -10.02 -15.45
C LEU A 24 6.33 -10.53 -16.89
N ASP A 25 6.21 -11.84 -17.07
CA ASP A 25 6.05 -12.45 -18.39
C ASP A 25 4.59 -12.39 -18.83
N LEU A 26 4.22 -11.31 -19.52
CA LEU A 26 2.86 -11.12 -20.05
C LEU A 26 2.49 -12.14 -21.10
N GLY A 27 3.46 -12.59 -21.92
CA GLY A 27 3.26 -13.63 -22.91
C GLY A 27 2.94 -14.98 -22.27
N GLY A 28 3.68 -15.34 -21.22
CA GLY A 28 3.44 -16.52 -20.40
C GLY A 28 2.08 -16.50 -19.71
N MET A 29 1.68 -15.36 -19.15
CA MET A 29 0.35 -15.19 -18.56
C MET A 29 -0.75 -15.45 -19.58
N TYR A 30 -0.66 -14.83 -20.76
CA TYR A 30 -1.63 -15.02 -21.84
C TYR A 30 -1.65 -16.46 -22.34
N THR A 31 -0.50 -17.10 -22.49
CA THR A 31 -0.40 -18.50 -22.92
C THR A 31 -1.04 -19.45 -21.90
N ARG A 32 -0.87 -19.17 -20.60
CA ARG A 32 -1.44 -19.97 -19.51
C ARG A 32 -2.98 -19.89 -19.46
N ASN A 33 -3.53 -18.69 -19.65
CA ASN A 33 -4.97 -18.45 -19.59
C ASN A 33 -5.37 -17.31 -20.57
N PRO A 34 -5.53 -17.61 -21.86
CA PRO A 34 -5.82 -16.59 -22.88
C PRO A 34 -7.19 -15.91 -22.66
N THR A 35 -8.15 -16.60 -22.05
CA THR A 35 -9.47 -16.02 -21.76
C THR A 35 -9.40 -14.97 -20.67
N ALA A 36 -8.77 -15.27 -19.54
CA ALA A 36 -8.63 -14.30 -18.45
C ALA A 36 -7.69 -13.15 -18.82
N HIS A 37 -6.57 -13.45 -19.47
CA HIS A 37 -5.53 -12.45 -19.72
C HIS A 37 -5.71 -11.64 -21.02
N LYS A 38 -6.76 -11.87 -21.80
CA LYS A 38 -7.20 -10.88 -22.79
C LYS A 38 -7.76 -9.59 -22.14
N TRP A 39 -8.22 -9.70 -20.89
CA TRP A 39 -8.69 -8.59 -20.09
C TRP A 39 -7.52 -7.90 -19.37
N LYS A 40 -7.53 -6.56 -19.33
CA LYS A 40 -6.41 -5.79 -18.73
C LYS A 40 -6.37 -5.84 -17.21
N ALA A 41 -7.50 -6.07 -16.54
CA ALA A 41 -7.56 -6.03 -15.07
C ALA A 41 -6.68 -7.07 -14.37
N PRO A 42 -6.57 -8.35 -14.80
CA PRO A 42 -5.62 -9.30 -14.20
C PRO A 42 -4.17 -8.83 -14.31
N TYR A 43 -3.74 -8.37 -15.48
CA TYR A 43 -2.40 -7.84 -15.68
C TYR A 43 -2.11 -6.64 -14.74
N ARG A 44 -3.01 -5.63 -14.73
CA ARG A 44 -2.88 -4.46 -13.86
C ARG A 44 -2.87 -4.82 -12.38
N SER A 45 -3.63 -5.85 -11.98
CA SER A 45 -3.65 -6.34 -10.61
C SER A 45 -2.30 -6.92 -10.20
N TRP A 46 -1.66 -7.66 -11.10
CA TRP A 46 -0.32 -8.20 -10.85
C TRP A 46 0.75 -7.10 -10.85
N GLU A 47 0.73 -6.22 -11.83
CA GLU A 47 1.63 -5.05 -11.91
C GLU A 47 1.57 -4.20 -10.62
N LEU A 48 0.35 -3.91 -10.14
CA LEU A 48 0.17 -3.17 -8.88
C LEU A 48 0.76 -3.91 -7.68
N ARG A 49 0.50 -5.23 -7.58
CA ARG A 49 1.04 -6.07 -6.51
C ARG A 49 2.56 -5.97 -6.43
N GLU A 50 3.25 -6.13 -7.56
CA GLU A 50 4.72 -6.06 -7.58
C GLU A 50 5.24 -4.64 -7.36
N SER A 51 4.56 -3.63 -7.90
CA SER A 51 4.93 -2.23 -7.65
C SER A 51 4.76 -1.86 -6.17
N VAL A 52 3.72 -2.37 -5.50
CA VAL A 52 3.54 -2.21 -4.05
C VAL A 52 4.66 -2.89 -3.30
N TYR A 53 5.09 -4.09 -3.72
CA TYR A 53 6.22 -4.79 -3.09
C TYR A 53 7.49 -3.93 -3.13
N TRP A 54 7.91 -3.54 -4.34
CA TRP A 54 9.11 -2.73 -4.56
C TRP A 54 9.09 -1.45 -3.73
N ARG A 55 7.96 -0.72 -3.80
CA ARG A 55 7.82 0.55 -3.10
C ARG A 55 7.76 0.40 -1.58
N THR A 56 7.10 -0.63 -1.07
CA THR A 56 7.03 -0.90 0.38
C THR A 56 8.41 -1.22 0.93
N HIS A 57 9.16 -2.12 0.26
CA HIS A 57 10.53 -2.44 0.64
C HIS A 57 11.44 -1.21 0.62
N ASP A 58 11.41 -0.41 -0.44
CA ASP A 58 12.23 0.80 -0.58
C ASP A 58 11.92 1.81 0.54
N LEU A 59 10.64 2.11 0.79
CA LEU A 59 10.21 3.03 1.84
C LEU A 59 10.59 2.56 3.24
N LEU A 60 10.39 1.27 3.55
CA LEU A 60 10.72 0.71 4.86
C LEU A 60 12.24 0.66 5.09
N THR A 61 13.02 0.30 4.08
CA THR A 61 14.49 0.29 4.15
C THR A 61 15.04 1.70 4.45
N GLN A 62 14.57 2.71 3.73
CA GLN A 62 14.95 4.10 3.96
C GLN A 62 14.45 4.61 5.33
N SER A 63 13.22 4.25 5.72
CA SER A 63 12.66 4.60 7.03
C SER A 63 13.50 4.04 8.17
N TYR A 64 13.92 2.77 8.07
CA TYR A 64 14.79 2.14 9.04
C TYR A 64 16.16 2.80 9.11
N ALA A 65 16.79 3.06 7.96
CA ALA A 65 18.08 3.74 7.91
C ALA A 65 18.03 5.12 8.58
N LEU A 66 17.02 5.93 8.28
CA LEU A 66 16.83 7.24 8.92
C LEU A 66 16.60 7.12 10.44
N HIS A 67 15.83 6.11 10.87
CA HIS A 67 15.62 5.83 12.28
C HIS A 67 16.94 5.51 13.00
N GLN A 68 17.78 4.63 12.44
CA GLN A 68 19.10 4.27 12.98
C GLN A 68 20.05 5.48 13.06
N MET A 69 19.91 6.44 12.15
CA MET A 69 20.67 7.68 12.13
C MET A 69 20.12 8.76 13.10
N GLY A 70 19.03 8.50 13.81
CA GLY A 70 18.38 9.46 14.70
C GLY A 70 17.49 10.50 13.98
N HIS A 71 17.17 10.30 12.71
CA HIS A 71 16.32 11.18 11.90
C HIS A 71 14.84 10.80 11.99
N GLY A 72 14.27 10.83 13.20
CA GLY A 72 12.93 10.33 13.51
C GLY A 72 11.82 10.95 12.68
N LEU A 73 11.85 12.24 12.35
CA LEU A 73 10.85 12.88 11.48
C LEU A 73 10.83 12.26 10.08
N GLY A 74 12.00 12.17 9.43
CA GLY A 74 12.12 11.57 8.10
C GLY A 74 11.68 10.10 8.08
N ALA A 75 12.08 9.34 9.10
CA ALA A 75 11.68 7.95 9.27
C ALA A 75 10.15 7.80 9.32
N ARG A 76 9.45 8.65 10.10
CA ARG A 76 7.98 8.63 10.22
C ARG A 76 7.27 9.00 8.93
N ILE A 77 7.76 9.99 8.19
CA ILE A 77 7.19 10.40 6.90
C ILE A 77 7.25 9.24 5.89
N LEU A 78 8.38 8.52 5.83
CA LEU A 78 8.52 7.36 4.95
C LEU A 78 7.64 6.19 5.40
N LEU A 79 7.54 5.94 6.71
CA LEU A 79 6.64 4.91 7.25
C LEU A 79 5.17 5.21 6.93
N ARG A 80 4.73 6.48 7.03
CA ARG A 80 3.41 6.91 6.59
C ARG A 80 3.17 6.53 5.12
N SER A 81 4.15 6.82 4.25
CA SER A 81 4.06 6.49 2.81
C SER A 81 4.07 4.98 2.56
N ALA A 82 4.72 4.18 3.41
CA ALA A 82 4.66 2.73 3.36
C ALA A 82 3.24 2.21 3.68
N PHE A 83 2.57 2.75 4.69
CA PHE A 83 1.17 2.43 4.99
C PHE A 83 0.21 2.85 3.86
N GLU A 84 0.41 4.00 3.21
CA GLU A 84 -0.36 4.38 2.02
C GLU A 84 -0.16 3.37 0.89
N THR A 85 1.06 2.90 0.69
CA THR A 85 1.40 1.92 -0.34
C THR A 85 0.77 0.55 -0.04
N LEU A 86 0.89 0.08 1.19
CA LEU A 86 0.23 -1.15 1.67
C LEU A 86 -1.29 -1.09 1.49
N ALA A 87 -1.90 0.06 1.79
CA ALA A 87 -3.33 0.27 1.65
C ALA A 87 -3.81 0.06 0.21
N MET A 88 -2.98 0.34 -0.81
CA MET A 88 -3.32 0.09 -2.22
C MET A 88 -3.49 -1.41 -2.50
N LEU A 89 -2.64 -2.27 -1.92
CA LEU A 89 -2.75 -3.73 -2.06
C LEU A 89 -3.99 -4.28 -1.34
N ILE A 90 -4.22 -3.85 -0.10
CA ILE A 90 -5.42 -4.23 0.67
C ILE A 90 -6.69 -3.85 -0.11
N TYR A 91 -6.73 -2.64 -0.64
CA TYR A 91 -7.87 -2.15 -1.42
C TYR A 91 -8.07 -2.96 -2.69
N LEU A 92 -7.01 -3.28 -3.44
CA LEU A 92 -7.07 -4.17 -4.61
C LEU A 92 -7.71 -5.51 -4.23
N ASN A 93 -7.21 -6.16 -3.18
CA ASN A 93 -7.70 -7.46 -2.70
C ASN A 93 -9.19 -7.40 -2.31
N GLN A 94 -9.61 -6.33 -1.63
CA GLN A 94 -11.02 -6.10 -1.33
C GLN A 94 -11.87 -5.91 -2.60
N ARG A 95 -11.34 -5.24 -3.64
CA ARG A 95 -12.07 -5.04 -4.90
C ARG A 95 -12.20 -6.36 -5.66
N ILE A 96 -11.17 -7.19 -5.71
CA ILE A 96 -11.25 -8.56 -6.27
C ILE A 96 -12.32 -9.37 -5.53
N GLY A 97 -12.27 -9.39 -4.19
CA GLY A 97 -13.28 -10.08 -3.39
C GLY A 97 -14.72 -9.62 -3.67
N LYS A 98 -14.95 -8.33 -3.94
CA LYS A 98 -16.27 -7.80 -4.30
C LYS A 98 -16.74 -8.24 -5.69
N VAL A 99 -15.83 -8.39 -6.65
CA VAL A 99 -16.16 -8.98 -7.98
C VAL A 99 -16.60 -10.43 -7.79
N LEU A 100 -15.83 -11.21 -7.07
CA LEU A 100 -16.12 -12.63 -6.80
C LEU A 100 -17.44 -12.83 -6.06
N ALA A 101 -17.80 -11.89 -5.18
CA ALA A 101 -19.07 -11.87 -4.44
C ALA A 101 -20.25 -11.29 -5.26
N GLY A 102 -20.04 -10.84 -6.50
CA GLY A 102 -21.08 -10.21 -7.32
C GLY A 102 -21.56 -8.83 -6.81
N THR A 103 -20.82 -8.17 -5.93
CA THR A 103 -21.17 -6.86 -5.35
C THR A 103 -20.45 -5.70 -6.02
N LEU A 104 -19.56 -5.99 -6.95
CA LEU A 104 -18.89 -5.03 -7.80
C LEU A 104 -18.90 -5.52 -9.24
N ASP A 105 -19.34 -4.66 -10.16
CA ASP A 105 -19.25 -4.90 -11.59
C ASP A 105 -17.79 -5.04 -12.06
N TYR A 106 -17.53 -5.98 -12.98
CA TYR A 106 -16.18 -6.26 -13.46
C TYR A 106 -15.57 -5.09 -14.25
N HIS A 107 -16.35 -4.39 -15.08
CA HIS A 107 -15.82 -3.27 -15.85
C HIS A 107 -15.49 -2.08 -14.94
N ALA A 108 -16.29 -1.87 -13.89
CA ALA A 108 -15.96 -0.91 -12.83
C ALA A 108 -14.68 -1.32 -12.07
N PHE A 109 -14.48 -2.61 -11.77
CA PHE A 109 -13.23 -3.13 -11.22
C PHE A 109 -12.05 -2.90 -12.18
N SER A 110 -12.21 -3.18 -13.47
CA SER A 110 -11.16 -2.93 -14.48
C SER A 110 -10.75 -1.46 -14.52
N THR A 111 -11.72 -0.53 -14.45
CA THR A 111 -11.45 0.91 -14.33
C THR A 111 -10.70 1.24 -13.03
N ASN A 112 -11.08 0.63 -11.91
CA ASN A 112 -10.36 0.83 -10.64
C ASN A 112 -8.90 0.34 -10.73
N THR A 113 -8.61 -0.80 -11.34
CA THR A 113 -7.22 -1.26 -11.52
C THR A 113 -6.42 -0.28 -12.37
N GLU A 114 -7.02 0.34 -13.38
CA GLU A 114 -6.40 1.40 -14.17
C GLU A 114 -6.08 2.63 -13.34
N GLN A 115 -7.02 3.09 -12.52
CA GLN A 115 -6.82 4.22 -11.61
C GLN A 115 -5.73 3.96 -10.57
N LEU A 116 -5.61 2.72 -10.07
CA LEU A 116 -4.61 2.33 -9.09
C LEU A 116 -3.20 2.30 -9.69
N VAL A 117 -3.04 1.87 -10.95
CA VAL A 117 -1.73 1.75 -11.62
C VAL A 117 -1.33 3.03 -12.33
N LEU A 118 -2.26 3.66 -13.06
CA LEU A 118 -1.97 4.77 -13.97
C LEU A 118 -2.48 6.12 -13.46
N GLY A 119 -3.21 6.16 -12.35
CA GLY A 119 -3.84 7.38 -11.87
C GLY A 119 -2.84 8.45 -11.44
N SER A 120 -3.04 9.68 -11.92
CA SER A 120 -2.30 10.87 -11.52
C SER A 120 -3.22 11.97 -10.97
N ARG A 121 -2.65 12.89 -10.20
CA ARG A 121 -3.36 14.08 -9.69
C ARG A 121 -3.00 15.34 -10.45
N ASP A 122 -1.84 15.35 -11.07
CA ASP A 122 -1.25 16.49 -11.79
C ASP A 122 -1.52 16.44 -13.31
N GLY A 123 -2.23 15.41 -13.79
CA GLY A 123 -2.51 15.23 -15.21
C GLY A 123 -1.35 14.63 -16.01
N SER A 124 -0.31 14.09 -15.35
CA SER A 124 0.78 13.36 -16.02
C SER A 124 0.29 12.12 -16.75
N THR A 125 -0.88 11.61 -16.38
CA THR A 125 -1.65 10.63 -17.14
C THR A 125 -3.09 11.10 -17.33
N PRO A 126 -3.84 10.61 -18.34
CA PRO A 126 -5.25 10.94 -18.52
C PRO A 126 -6.17 10.30 -17.47
N VAL A 127 -5.63 9.44 -16.60
CA VAL A 127 -6.39 8.69 -15.60
C VAL A 127 -6.30 9.40 -14.25
N THR A 128 -7.46 9.69 -13.65
CA THR A 128 -7.51 10.29 -12.30
C THR A 128 -7.21 9.24 -11.22
N ALA A 129 -6.29 9.56 -10.32
CA ALA A 129 -5.94 8.69 -9.20
C ALA A 129 -7.10 8.48 -8.22
N VAL A 130 -7.15 7.31 -7.60
CA VAL A 130 -8.05 7.05 -6.46
C VAL A 130 -7.63 7.92 -5.26
N ASN A 131 -8.61 8.46 -4.53
CA ASN A 131 -8.32 9.22 -3.32
C ASN A 131 -7.82 8.29 -2.21
N ILE A 132 -6.61 8.54 -1.71
CA ILE A 132 -5.97 7.71 -0.69
C ILE A 132 -6.78 7.63 0.62
N LEU A 133 -7.51 8.67 1.00
CA LEU A 133 -8.36 8.63 2.19
C LEU A 133 -9.53 7.64 2.02
N THR A 134 -10.08 7.54 0.80
CA THR A 134 -11.10 6.52 0.47
C THR A 134 -10.51 5.11 0.55
N VAL A 135 -9.27 4.93 0.12
CA VAL A 135 -8.55 3.66 0.20
C VAL A 135 -8.36 3.27 1.66
N LEU A 136 -7.83 4.16 2.48
CA LEU A 136 -7.59 3.94 3.92
C LEU A 136 -8.87 3.62 4.70
N ASP A 137 -9.98 4.35 4.45
CA ASP A 137 -11.29 4.05 5.06
C ASP A 137 -11.76 2.62 4.75
N ASN A 138 -11.53 2.15 3.52
CA ASN A 138 -11.83 0.76 3.18
C ASN A 138 -10.89 -0.23 3.86
N CYS A 139 -9.59 0.08 3.96
CA CYS A 139 -8.62 -0.76 4.66
C CYS A 139 -8.94 -0.90 6.15
N ASP A 140 -9.39 0.16 6.81
CA ASP A 140 -9.77 0.16 8.23
C ASP A 140 -10.95 -0.80 8.54
N LYS A 141 -11.77 -1.14 7.53
CA LYS A 141 -12.84 -2.13 7.70
C LYS A 141 -12.29 -3.53 7.92
N ARG A 142 -11.11 -3.84 7.37
CA ARG A 142 -10.41 -5.13 7.52
C ARG A 142 -9.36 -5.10 8.64
N TYR A 143 -8.53 -4.07 8.67
CA TYR A 143 -7.47 -3.86 9.65
C TYR A 143 -7.81 -2.64 10.52
N LYS A 144 -8.57 -2.90 11.60
CA LYS A 144 -9.03 -1.85 12.51
C LYS A 144 -7.88 -1.07 13.14
N GLY A 145 -7.92 0.23 12.95
CA GLY A 145 -6.91 1.15 13.49
C GLY A 145 -5.87 1.63 12.47
N ILE A 146 -5.83 1.07 11.24
CA ILE A 146 -4.87 1.48 10.21
C ILE A 146 -5.06 2.97 9.83
N GLN A 147 -6.29 3.45 9.76
CA GLN A 147 -6.57 4.85 9.50
C GLN A 147 -6.09 5.75 10.63
N LYS A 148 -6.37 5.38 11.88
CA LYS A 148 -5.89 6.13 13.05
C LYS A 148 -4.36 6.17 13.12
N LEU A 149 -3.70 5.07 12.75
CA LEU A 149 -2.24 5.03 12.66
C LEU A 149 -1.71 5.98 11.59
N TYR A 150 -2.32 5.94 10.39
CA TYR A 150 -2.02 6.87 9.31
C TYR A 150 -2.20 8.33 9.73
N ASP A 151 -3.31 8.67 10.40
CA ASP A 151 -3.58 10.02 10.89
C ASP A 151 -2.48 10.50 11.86
N ARG A 152 -2.06 9.64 12.80
CA ARG A 152 -0.94 9.94 13.72
C ARG A 152 0.39 10.16 13.01
N LEU A 153 0.68 9.39 11.96
CA LEU A 153 1.89 9.59 11.17
C LEU A 153 1.79 10.85 10.31
N SER A 154 0.57 11.20 9.86
CA SER A 154 0.31 12.42 9.09
C SER A 154 0.49 13.69 9.91
N GLU A 155 0.12 13.69 11.20
CA GLU A 155 0.36 14.83 12.09
C GLU A 155 1.84 15.23 12.15
N SER A 156 2.73 14.24 12.13
CA SER A 156 4.18 14.49 12.08
C SER A 156 4.65 15.13 10.77
N ALA A 157 3.99 14.81 9.66
CA ALA A 157 4.37 15.29 8.33
C ALA A 157 3.88 16.72 8.03
N HIS A 158 2.89 17.22 8.78
CA HIS A 158 2.33 18.54 8.59
C HIS A 158 3.02 19.60 9.48
N PRO A 159 3.16 20.86 9.02
CA PRO A 159 3.69 21.97 9.82
C PRO A 159 2.63 22.47 10.81
N ASN A 160 2.18 21.60 11.68
CA ASN A 160 1.21 21.88 12.75
C ASN A 160 1.87 21.82 14.13
N TYR A 161 1.08 21.73 15.21
CA TYR A 161 1.61 21.66 16.58
C TYR A 161 2.58 20.50 16.77
N GLU A 162 2.25 19.28 16.31
CA GLU A 162 3.13 18.12 16.45
C GLU A 162 4.39 18.28 15.59
N GLY A 163 4.24 18.61 14.30
CA GLY A 163 5.33 18.73 13.35
C GLY A 163 6.28 19.89 13.62
N MET A 164 5.81 20.96 14.26
CA MET A 164 6.60 22.17 14.49
C MET A 164 6.99 22.35 15.97
N SER A 165 6.01 22.44 16.87
CA SER A 165 6.30 22.75 18.27
C SER A 165 6.71 21.53 19.08
N ALA A 166 5.88 20.48 19.13
CA ALA A 166 6.15 19.31 19.98
C ALA A 166 7.43 18.57 19.59
N GLY A 167 7.75 18.53 18.28
CA GLY A 167 8.98 17.91 17.76
C GLY A 167 10.27 18.65 18.07
N TYR A 168 10.20 19.95 18.44
CA TYR A 168 11.40 20.79 18.54
C TYR A 168 11.47 21.67 19.78
N THR A 169 10.43 21.78 20.60
CA THR A 169 10.43 22.72 21.72
C THR A 169 10.12 22.04 23.05
N THR A 170 10.74 22.56 24.12
CA THR A 170 10.33 22.36 25.51
C THR A 170 10.19 23.71 26.21
N ILE A 171 9.18 23.83 27.06
CA ILE A 171 8.92 25.07 27.81
C ILE A 171 9.28 24.86 29.26
N ASP A 172 10.26 25.60 29.74
CA ASP A 172 10.51 25.78 31.17
C ASP A 172 9.60 26.91 31.67
N ARG A 173 8.51 26.51 32.35
CA ARG A 173 7.53 27.47 32.88
C ARG A 173 8.01 28.21 34.11
N GLN A 174 9.04 27.71 34.80
CA GLN A 174 9.59 28.38 36.00
C GLN A 174 10.54 29.51 35.61
N ALA A 175 11.30 29.29 34.53
CA ALA A 175 12.26 30.26 34.01
C ALA A 175 11.67 31.14 32.91
N ASP A 176 10.43 30.89 32.45
CA ASP A 176 9.82 31.53 31.24
C ASP A 176 10.71 31.43 30.00
N VAL A 177 11.31 30.23 29.77
CA VAL A 177 12.24 30.00 28.67
C VAL A 177 11.73 28.87 27.79
N VAL A 178 11.83 29.05 26.44
CA VAL A 178 11.60 28.00 25.45
C VAL A 178 12.95 27.49 24.96
N HIS A 179 13.18 26.19 25.14
CA HIS A 179 14.38 25.53 24.63
C HIS A 179 14.07 24.83 23.31
N PHE A 180 15.03 24.82 22.39
CA PHE A 180 14.91 24.17 21.08
C PHE A 180 15.89 23.00 20.98
N SER A 181 15.37 21.82 20.61
CA SER A 181 16.13 20.61 20.31
C SER A 181 15.32 19.69 19.41
N ASN A 182 16.00 18.81 18.66
CA ASN A 182 15.31 17.74 17.94
C ASN A 182 14.86 16.65 18.91
N ARG A 183 13.55 16.49 19.09
CA ARG A 183 12.94 15.58 20.06
C ARG A 183 12.22 14.38 19.44
N TRP A 184 12.31 14.21 18.12
CA TRP A 184 11.57 13.17 17.41
C TRP A 184 11.90 11.75 17.89
N MET A 185 13.18 11.50 18.24
CA MET A 185 13.57 10.18 18.77
C MET A 185 13.07 9.95 20.19
N GLU A 186 13.02 11.00 21.03
CA GLU A 186 12.44 10.91 22.39
C GLU A 186 10.95 10.57 22.34
N GLY A 187 10.20 11.27 21.47
CA GLY A 187 8.73 11.13 21.38
C GLY A 187 8.24 9.89 20.65
N CYS A 188 8.96 9.44 19.62
CA CYS A 188 8.47 8.45 18.67
C CYS A 188 9.44 7.30 18.37
N GLY A 189 10.71 7.42 18.76
CA GLY A 189 11.75 6.47 18.37
C GLY A 189 11.48 5.04 18.85
N ALA A 190 11.07 4.87 20.09
CA ALA A 190 10.84 3.55 20.68
C ALA A 190 9.76 2.72 19.94
N ALA A 191 8.68 3.38 19.49
CA ALA A 191 7.56 2.69 18.82
C ALA A 191 7.74 2.55 17.31
N HIS A 192 8.79 3.13 16.71
CA HIS A 192 8.93 3.21 15.26
C HIS A 192 9.11 1.83 14.62
N VAL A 193 10.00 1.01 15.19
CA VAL A 193 10.28 -0.34 14.68
C VAL A 193 9.06 -1.25 14.81
N ASP A 194 8.31 -1.15 15.92
CA ASP A 194 7.08 -1.92 16.13
C ASP A 194 6.04 -1.61 15.05
N LEU A 195 5.90 -0.33 14.68
CA LEU A 195 5.00 0.08 13.60
C LEU A 195 5.48 -0.39 12.22
N MET A 196 6.79 -0.46 12.00
CA MET A 196 7.35 -1.08 10.79
C MET A 196 7.03 -2.57 10.74
N MET A 197 7.17 -3.28 11.86
CA MET A 197 6.83 -4.70 11.96
C MET A 197 5.35 -4.96 11.70
N GLU A 198 4.46 -4.10 12.20
CA GLU A 198 3.02 -4.15 11.89
C GLU A 198 2.76 -3.99 10.39
N CYS A 199 3.40 -3.00 9.75
CA CYS A 199 3.29 -2.79 8.30
C CYS A 199 3.74 -4.03 7.52
N VAL A 200 4.90 -4.61 7.87
CA VAL A 200 5.44 -5.81 7.23
C VAL A 200 4.53 -7.03 7.45
N GLY A 201 4.00 -7.20 8.65
CA GLY A 201 3.11 -8.33 8.96
C GLY A 201 1.85 -8.31 8.10
N ILE A 202 1.18 -7.16 8.01
CA ILE A 202 0.00 -6.98 7.15
C ILE A 202 0.37 -7.16 5.67
N PHE A 203 1.51 -6.59 5.25
CA PHE A 203 1.99 -6.73 3.88
C PHE A 203 2.22 -8.20 3.51
N HIS A 204 2.86 -8.96 4.38
CA HIS A 204 3.13 -10.39 4.17
C HIS A 204 1.85 -11.20 3.97
N ASP A 205 0.85 -11.00 4.84
CA ASP A 205 -0.46 -11.66 4.75
C ASP A 205 -1.17 -11.31 3.42
N GLU A 206 -1.28 -10.02 3.10
CA GLU A 206 -1.99 -9.55 1.90
C GLU A 206 -1.29 -9.96 0.60
N TYR A 207 0.05 -9.99 0.60
CA TYR A 207 0.85 -10.30 -0.59
C TYR A 207 1.00 -11.79 -0.84
N ASN A 208 1.29 -12.59 0.21
CA ASN A 208 1.62 -14.01 0.05
C ASN A 208 0.42 -14.95 0.18
N ASP A 209 -0.58 -14.57 0.98
CA ASP A 209 -1.70 -15.46 1.30
C ASP A 209 -2.99 -15.00 0.61
N VAL A 210 -3.37 -13.73 0.81
CA VAL A 210 -4.66 -13.22 0.34
C VAL A 210 -4.71 -13.03 -1.17
N TRP A 211 -3.72 -12.32 -1.72
CA TRP A 211 -3.74 -11.97 -3.15
C TRP A 211 -3.67 -13.21 -4.06
N PRO A 212 -2.76 -14.20 -3.84
CA PRO A 212 -2.67 -15.35 -4.74
C PRO A 212 -3.99 -16.15 -4.82
N GLU A 213 -4.64 -16.36 -3.67
CA GLU A 213 -5.91 -17.05 -3.61
C GLU A 213 -7.03 -16.31 -4.35
N LEU A 214 -7.11 -14.99 -4.13
CA LEU A 214 -8.10 -14.14 -4.81
C LEU A 214 -7.83 -14.04 -6.31
N PHE A 215 -6.58 -13.96 -6.71
CA PHE A 215 -6.20 -13.84 -8.11
C PHE A 215 -6.53 -15.12 -8.90
N GLU A 216 -6.23 -16.29 -8.36
CA GLU A 216 -6.62 -17.57 -8.97
C GLU A 216 -8.14 -17.70 -9.12
N LYS A 217 -8.89 -17.29 -8.10
CA LYS A 217 -10.36 -17.27 -8.16
C LYS A 217 -10.87 -16.26 -9.20
N LEU A 218 -10.22 -15.11 -9.33
CA LEU A 218 -10.57 -14.10 -10.33
C LEU A 218 -10.38 -14.61 -11.76
N GLU A 219 -9.25 -15.29 -12.04
CA GLU A 219 -9.00 -15.89 -13.35
C GLU A 219 -10.12 -16.88 -13.72
N LYS A 220 -10.44 -17.81 -12.82
CA LYS A 220 -11.53 -18.80 -13.03
C LYS A 220 -12.91 -18.14 -13.19
N TRP A 221 -13.15 -17.08 -12.43
CA TRP A 221 -14.40 -16.32 -12.52
C TRP A 221 -14.52 -15.62 -13.87
N ILE A 222 -13.44 -15.02 -14.37
CA ILE A 222 -13.41 -14.38 -15.69
C ILE A 222 -13.67 -15.43 -16.80
N GLU A 223 -13.02 -16.58 -16.73
CA GLU A 223 -13.26 -17.67 -17.71
C GLU A 223 -14.73 -18.09 -17.75
N ALA A 224 -15.35 -18.26 -16.58
CA ALA A 224 -16.74 -18.70 -16.48
C ALA A 224 -17.74 -17.62 -16.93
N ASN A 225 -17.35 -16.34 -16.96
CA ASN A 225 -18.23 -15.22 -17.26
C ASN A 225 -17.84 -14.47 -18.56
N ASP A 226 -16.90 -14.98 -19.33
CA ASP A 226 -16.30 -14.28 -20.45
C ASP A 226 -17.32 -13.78 -21.50
N GLU A 227 -18.28 -14.61 -21.89
CA GLU A 227 -19.33 -14.25 -22.85
C GLU A 227 -20.19 -13.08 -22.33
N MET A 228 -20.55 -13.10 -21.04
CA MET A 228 -21.29 -12.02 -20.38
C MET A 228 -20.45 -10.74 -20.34
N LEU A 229 -19.16 -10.85 -20.02
CA LEU A 229 -18.25 -9.71 -19.97
C LEU A 229 -18.08 -9.06 -21.34
N GLU A 230 -17.95 -9.86 -22.41
CA GLU A 230 -17.89 -9.31 -23.78
C GLU A 230 -19.23 -8.65 -24.19
N ALA A 231 -20.36 -9.24 -23.82
CA ALA A 231 -21.69 -8.69 -24.14
C ALA A 231 -21.97 -7.36 -23.37
N THR A 232 -21.37 -7.16 -22.19
CA THR A 232 -21.57 -5.95 -21.37
C THR A 232 -20.47 -4.91 -21.54
N LYS A 233 -19.46 -5.18 -22.37
CA LYS A 233 -18.37 -4.26 -22.66
C LYS A 233 -18.91 -3.01 -23.38
N ALA A 234 -18.70 -1.84 -22.78
CA ALA A 234 -19.04 -0.58 -23.43
C ALA A 234 -18.30 -0.45 -24.77
N ALA A 235 -19.02 0.00 -25.80
CA ALA A 235 -18.40 0.28 -27.09
C ALA A 235 -17.24 1.29 -26.89
N PRO A 236 -16.08 1.11 -27.56
CA PRO A 236 -14.99 2.06 -27.47
C PRO A 236 -15.50 3.45 -27.85
N VAL A 237 -15.31 4.43 -26.96
CA VAL A 237 -15.58 5.83 -27.28
C VAL A 237 -14.69 6.18 -28.47
N ALA A 238 -15.29 6.46 -29.63
CA ALA A 238 -14.55 6.91 -30.79
C ALA A 238 -13.80 8.18 -30.41
N THR A 239 -12.49 8.09 -30.29
CA THR A 239 -11.61 9.27 -30.14
C THR A 239 -11.66 10.00 -31.47
N ALA A 240 -12.31 11.20 -31.46
CA ALA A 240 -12.31 12.14 -32.57
C ALA A 240 -10.95 12.82 -32.69
#